data_5de56f950f7df20c772f73d17ee99381
#
_entry.id   5de56f950f7df20c772f73d17ee99381
#
_cell.length_a   1.000
_cell.length_b   1.000
_cell.length_c   1.000
_cell.angle_alpha   90.00
_cell.angle_beta   90.00
_cell.angle_gamma   90.00
#
_symmetry.space_group_name_H-M   'P 1'
#
loop_
_entity.id
_entity.type
_entity.pdbx_description
1 polymer ?
#
loop_
_entity_poly.entity_id
_entity_poly.type
_entity_poly.pdbx_seq_one_letter_code
_entity_poly.pdbx_strand_id
1 'polypeptide(L)'
;MDFSSYLDKHKTRKNAILALHAGESETNAWYTRRLLGVGGSEVASVLNLDMLGHKTPFDVWRKKTGQDNSNFSNRFTLWGHILEDIVARHFSDVTGFGIAKCNKHFSMKSAPWMVGNIDRAIIMDGKKCGVLECKTSSAYNDHKFNLDAAWYANDEFFDENKNGITDKSDIPLNYYLQCQHYMMVTGFHMCYLAVLIGGNDYRIFNVPFNETDAKYIYAGCSEFWCRNVLDGIPPEPTSADYVKTFFQNDEKTAVADSETLEIVRAYNDINAQISVLDKQKDELKSKLITAIGSAASLVLPNGQKLATLKASNRSTVDVDAMDEQERQIYNELVSAYTVKKLSESRTLRVTYKEK
;
A
#
# COMPACT_ATOMS: atom_id res chain seq x y z
N MET A 1 18.07 19.75 -4.44
CA MET A 1 18.89 19.33 -3.27
C MET A 1 20.04 18.48 -3.76
N ASP A 2 21.22 18.67 -3.21
CA ASP A 2 22.40 17.86 -3.49
C ASP A 2 22.53 16.79 -2.41
N PHE A 3 22.48 15.53 -2.81
CA PHE A 3 22.60 14.37 -1.93
C PHE A 3 23.97 13.66 -2.03
N SER A 4 24.94 14.28 -2.73
CA SER A 4 26.26 13.67 -2.97
C SER A 4 27.00 13.31 -1.67
N SER A 5 26.82 14.11 -0.60
CA SER A 5 27.40 13.85 0.71
C SER A 5 26.91 12.55 1.38
N TYR A 6 25.80 11.99 0.92
CA TYR A 6 25.24 10.74 1.48
C TYR A 6 25.73 9.47 0.75
N LEU A 7 26.48 9.58 -0.34
CA LEU A 7 26.96 8.42 -1.10
C LEU A 7 27.84 7.49 -0.25
N ASP A 8 28.75 8.06 0.54
CA ASP A 8 29.63 7.28 1.41
C ASP A 8 28.86 6.64 2.60
N LYS A 9 27.92 7.36 3.19
CA LYS A 9 27.03 6.80 4.23
C LYS A 9 26.23 5.62 3.66
N HIS A 10 25.68 5.76 2.47
CA HIS A 10 24.96 4.69 1.79
C HIS A 10 25.85 3.48 1.53
N LYS A 11 27.06 3.70 1.01
CA LYS A 11 28.05 2.64 0.74
C LYS A 11 28.42 1.87 2.02
N THR A 12 28.68 2.59 3.10
CA THR A 12 29.00 2.00 4.40
C THR A 12 27.85 1.13 4.91
N ARG A 13 26.62 1.66 4.88
CA ARG A 13 25.43 0.91 5.29
C ARG A 13 25.21 -0.33 4.42
N LYS A 14 25.35 -0.20 3.09
CA LYS A 14 25.22 -1.31 2.15
C LYS A 14 26.19 -2.43 2.47
N ASN A 15 27.45 -2.10 2.72
CA ASN A 15 28.48 -3.08 3.04
C ASN A 15 28.18 -3.80 4.38
N ALA A 16 27.70 -3.06 5.37
CA ALA A 16 27.31 -3.64 6.67
C ALA A 16 26.13 -4.63 6.52
N ILE A 17 25.08 -4.26 5.77
CA ILE A 17 23.94 -5.13 5.54
C ILE A 17 24.35 -6.38 4.77
N LEU A 18 25.13 -6.25 3.70
CA LEU A 18 25.61 -7.40 2.90
C LEU A 18 26.51 -8.33 3.71
N ALA A 19 27.31 -7.81 4.62
CA ALA A 19 28.15 -8.61 5.52
C ALA A 19 27.32 -9.42 6.53
N LEU A 20 26.27 -8.80 7.10
CA LEU A 20 25.37 -9.48 8.04
C LEU A 20 24.59 -10.65 7.41
N HIS A 21 24.31 -10.55 6.12
CA HIS A 21 23.51 -11.54 5.38
C HIS A 21 24.35 -12.40 4.43
N ALA A 22 25.66 -12.42 4.61
CA ALA A 22 26.55 -13.23 3.78
C ALA A 22 26.27 -14.73 4.00
N GLY A 23 26.06 -15.46 2.89
CA GLY A 23 25.79 -16.91 2.94
C GLY A 23 24.31 -17.31 3.06
N GLU A 24 23.39 -16.36 3.02
CA GLU A 24 21.95 -16.67 2.99
C GLU A 24 21.49 -17.25 1.65
N SER A 25 20.33 -17.93 1.68
CA SER A 25 19.65 -18.45 0.47
C SER A 25 19.28 -17.32 -0.51
N GLU A 26 19.07 -17.66 -1.79
CA GLU A 26 18.67 -16.69 -2.82
C GLU A 26 17.40 -15.91 -2.45
N THR A 27 16.45 -16.55 -1.80
CA THR A 27 15.20 -15.91 -1.33
C THR A 27 15.52 -14.84 -0.27
N ASN A 28 16.36 -15.14 0.70
CA ASN A 28 16.79 -14.20 1.73
C ASN A 28 17.64 -13.08 1.12
N ALA A 29 18.52 -13.39 0.18
CA ALA A 29 19.30 -12.41 -0.57
C ALA A 29 18.40 -11.40 -1.33
N TRP A 30 17.23 -11.83 -1.81
CA TRP A 30 16.25 -10.94 -2.41
C TRP A 30 15.68 -9.94 -1.38
N TYR A 31 15.30 -10.42 -0.18
CA TYR A 31 14.83 -9.54 0.91
C TYR A 31 15.92 -8.58 1.36
N THR A 32 17.15 -9.07 1.52
CA THR A 32 18.32 -8.26 1.89
C THR A 32 18.55 -7.12 0.90
N ARG A 33 18.49 -7.40 -0.41
CA ARG A 33 18.62 -6.36 -1.43
C ARG A 33 17.55 -5.26 -1.30
N ARG A 34 16.34 -5.58 -0.87
CA ARG A 34 15.28 -4.59 -0.62
C ARG A 34 15.59 -3.64 0.55
N LEU A 35 16.45 -4.03 1.49
CA LEU A 35 16.90 -3.16 2.59
C LEU A 35 17.92 -2.12 2.14
N LEU A 36 18.45 -2.26 0.92
CA LEU A 36 19.52 -1.39 0.40
C LEU A 36 19.02 -0.11 -0.26
N GLY A 37 17.71 0.08 -0.39
CA GLY A 37 17.17 1.26 -1.05
C GLY A 37 15.65 1.29 -1.07
N VAL A 38 15.10 2.30 -1.73
CA VAL A 38 13.66 2.45 -2.00
C VAL A 38 13.34 1.73 -3.31
N GLY A 39 12.49 0.71 -3.25
CA GLY A 39 12.00 -0.03 -4.42
C GLY A 39 10.75 0.61 -5.03
N GLY A 40 10.45 0.32 -6.29
CA GLY A 40 9.30 0.90 -7.00
C GLY A 40 7.96 0.75 -6.29
N SER A 41 7.69 -0.41 -5.71
CA SER A 41 6.45 -0.67 -4.94
C SER A 41 6.35 0.10 -3.60
N GLU A 42 7.41 0.80 -3.19
CA GLU A 42 7.46 1.57 -1.95
C GLU A 42 7.37 3.08 -2.19
N VAL A 43 7.50 3.52 -3.44
CA VAL A 43 7.54 4.95 -3.79
C VAL A 43 6.31 5.71 -3.31
N ALA A 44 5.12 5.19 -3.58
CA ALA A 44 3.88 5.84 -3.15
C ALA A 44 3.82 5.99 -1.62
N SER A 45 4.23 4.95 -0.89
CA SER A 45 4.27 4.97 0.58
C SER A 45 5.30 5.97 1.10
N VAL A 46 6.51 6.00 0.50
CA VAL A 46 7.57 6.95 0.87
C VAL A 46 7.16 8.40 0.65
N LEU A 47 6.42 8.66 -0.43
CA LEU A 47 5.91 9.99 -0.76
C LEU A 47 4.62 10.37 0.00
N ASN A 48 4.11 9.50 0.87
CA ASN A 48 2.82 9.64 1.55
C ASN A 48 1.64 9.79 0.57
N LEU A 49 1.71 9.12 -0.57
CA LEU A 49 0.72 9.11 -1.66
C LEU A 49 0.09 7.71 -1.85
N ASP A 50 0.21 6.83 -0.86
CA ASP A 50 -0.34 5.47 -0.94
C ASP A 50 -1.87 5.48 -0.80
N MET A 51 -2.54 5.64 -1.92
CA MET A 51 -4.01 5.63 -2.00
C MET A 51 -4.63 4.24 -1.82
N LEU A 52 -3.84 3.18 -1.86
CA LEU A 52 -4.28 1.83 -1.55
C LEU A 52 -4.23 1.55 -0.04
N GLY A 53 -3.62 2.46 0.75
CA GLY A 53 -3.60 2.41 2.21
C GLY A 53 -2.75 1.27 2.79
N HIS A 54 -1.79 0.76 2.02
CA HIS A 54 -1.01 -0.40 2.44
C HIS A 54 0.12 -0.06 3.41
N LYS A 55 0.76 1.11 3.25
CA LYS A 55 1.91 1.51 4.06
C LYS A 55 2.07 3.02 4.13
N THR A 56 2.61 3.47 5.24
CA THR A 56 3.02 4.85 5.47
C THR A 56 4.54 5.01 5.25
N PRO A 57 5.08 6.24 5.12
CA PRO A 57 6.52 6.47 5.08
C PRO A 57 7.29 5.80 6.24
N PHE A 58 6.67 5.75 7.40
CA PHE A 58 7.27 5.15 8.57
C PHE A 58 7.26 3.62 8.52
N ASP A 59 6.22 2.98 8.05
CA ASP A 59 6.26 1.53 7.88
C ASP A 59 7.44 1.12 6.97
N VAL A 60 7.68 1.91 5.91
CA VAL A 60 8.85 1.72 5.07
C VAL A 60 10.14 1.97 5.85
N TRP A 61 10.20 3.06 6.64
CA TRP A 61 11.36 3.39 7.45
C TRP A 61 11.68 2.31 8.49
N ARG A 62 10.69 1.84 9.25
CA ARG A 62 10.88 0.73 10.21
C ARG A 62 11.48 -0.49 9.55
N LYS A 63 10.96 -0.85 8.37
CA LYS A 63 11.48 -1.98 7.61
C LYS A 63 12.92 -1.75 7.16
N LYS A 64 13.22 -0.57 6.62
CA LYS A 64 14.58 -0.23 6.17
C LYS A 64 15.58 -0.16 7.32
N THR A 65 15.16 0.24 8.50
CA THR A 65 16.05 0.34 9.70
C THR A 65 16.10 -0.93 10.52
N GLY A 66 15.41 -2.01 10.09
CA GLY A 66 15.43 -3.31 10.80
C GLY A 66 14.57 -3.36 12.07
N GLN A 67 13.69 -2.38 12.26
CA GLN A 67 12.77 -2.34 13.40
C GLN A 67 11.49 -3.16 13.14
N ASP A 68 11.26 -3.53 11.89
CA ASP A 68 10.20 -4.45 11.47
C ASP A 68 10.79 -5.54 10.59
N ASN A 69 10.89 -6.74 11.14
CA ASN A 69 11.38 -7.94 10.45
C ASN A 69 10.23 -8.82 9.94
N SER A 70 8.98 -8.34 10.01
CA SER A 70 7.82 -9.09 9.54
C SER A 70 7.88 -9.29 8.02
N ASN A 71 7.81 -10.54 7.60
CA ASN A 71 7.64 -10.89 6.20
C ASN A 71 6.14 -11.01 5.92
N PHE A 72 5.56 -9.96 5.32
CA PHE A 72 4.17 -9.97 4.96
C PHE A 72 3.98 -10.80 3.69
N SER A 73 3.47 -12.02 3.85
CA SER A 73 2.97 -12.86 2.77
C SER A 73 1.50 -13.17 3.03
N ASN A 74 0.64 -12.93 2.06
CA ASN A 74 -0.76 -13.29 2.12
C ASN A 74 -1.19 -14.00 0.83
N ARG A 75 -2.45 -14.49 0.81
CA ARG A 75 -3.00 -15.17 -0.37
C ARG A 75 -2.94 -14.33 -1.65
N PHE A 76 -3.04 -13.00 -1.55
CA PHE A 76 -3.01 -12.12 -2.73
C PHE A 76 -1.59 -12.01 -3.31
N THR A 77 -0.57 -11.89 -2.47
CA THR A 77 0.83 -11.89 -2.92
C THR A 77 1.23 -13.23 -3.53
N LEU A 78 0.77 -14.35 -2.95
CA LEU A 78 1.01 -15.67 -3.51
C LEU A 78 0.41 -15.81 -4.92
N TRP A 79 -0.87 -15.48 -5.08
CA TRP A 79 -1.53 -15.56 -6.39
C TRP A 79 -0.94 -14.54 -7.39
N GLY A 80 -0.53 -13.36 -6.93
CA GLY A 80 0.18 -12.39 -7.76
C GLY A 80 1.44 -12.98 -8.38
N HIS A 81 2.27 -13.65 -7.58
CA HIS A 81 3.47 -14.32 -8.08
C HIS A 81 3.18 -15.49 -9.04
N ILE A 82 2.15 -16.30 -8.75
CA ILE A 82 1.78 -17.43 -9.62
C ILE A 82 1.29 -16.92 -10.98
N LEU A 83 0.48 -15.87 -10.99
CA LEU A 83 -0.14 -15.34 -12.20
C LEU A 83 0.76 -14.39 -12.99
N GLU A 84 1.84 -13.87 -12.40
CA GLU A 84 2.77 -12.95 -13.05
C GLU A 84 3.30 -13.49 -14.40
N ASP A 85 3.74 -14.74 -14.43
CA ASP A 85 4.23 -15.39 -15.66
C ASP A 85 3.13 -15.54 -16.73
N ILE A 86 1.87 -15.72 -16.31
CA ILE A 86 0.72 -15.85 -17.22
C ILE A 86 0.37 -14.47 -17.79
N VAL A 87 0.28 -13.45 -16.94
CA VAL A 87 0.03 -12.06 -17.33
C VAL A 87 1.11 -11.59 -18.33
N ALA A 88 2.38 -11.88 -18.02
CA ALA A 88 3.48 -11.48 -18.89
C ALA A 88 3.46 -12.20 -20.27
N ARG A 89 3.19 -13.50 -20.30
CA ARG A 89 3.09 -14.24 -21.57
C ARG A 89 1.94 -13.72 -22.41
N HIS A 90 0.77 -13.51 -21.81
CA HIS A 90 -0.37 -12.98 -22.54
C HIS A 90 -0.12 -11.59 -23.11
N PHE A 91 0.65 -10.73 -22.39
CA PHE A 91 1.12 -9.46 -22.96
C PHE A 91 1.91 -9.69 -24.27
N SER A 92 2.85 -10.62 -24.28
CA SER A 92 3.63 -10.94 -25.47
C SER A 92 2.77 -11.48 -26.63
N ASP A 93 1.79 -12.32 -26.31
CA ASP A 93 0.86 -12.91 -27.29
C ASP A 93 -0.01 -11.84 -27.95
N VAL A 94 -0.51 -10.88 -27.18
CA VAL A 94 -1.39 -9.82 -27.68
C VAL A 94 -0.64 -8.73 -28.44
N THR A 95 0.53 -8.32 -27.92
CA THR A 95 1.28 -7.18 -28.46
C THR A 95 2.31 -7.57 -29.53
N GLY A 96 2.71 -8.83 -29.56
CA GLY A 96 3.83 -9.29 -30.39
C GLY A 96 5.21 -8.87 -29.85
N PHE A 97 5.30 -8.14 -28.74
CA PHE A 97 6.57 -7.76 -28.16
C PHE A 97 7.25 -8.96 -27.50
N GLY A 98 8.54 -9.11 -27.72
CA GLY A 98 9.36 -10.03 -26.95
C GLY A 98 9.43 -9.61 -25.48
N ILE A 99 9.49 -10.58 -24.59
CA ILE A 99 9.69 -10.32 -23.16
C ILE A 99 10.82 -11.19 -22.62
N ALA A 100 11.54 -10.69 -21.63
CA ALA A 100 12.55 -11.48 -20.91
C ALA A 100 12.43 -11.26 -19.41
N LYS A 101 12.51 -12.37 -18.66
CA LYS A 101 12.66 -12.32 -17.19
C LYS A 101 13.94 -11.57 -16.82
N CYS A 102 13.86 -10.69 -15.86
CA CYS A 102 14.98 -9.87 -15.47
C CYS A 102 15.35 -10.10 -14.00
N ASN A 103 16.33 -10.96 -13.77
CA ASN A 103 16.85 -11.23 -12.42
C ASN A 103 17.84 -10.16 -11.92
N LYS A 104 18.04 -9.09 -12.71
CA LYS A 104 18.97 -8.02 -12.37
C LYS A 104 18.33 -7.08 -11.36
N HIS A 105 19.07 -6.79 -10.30
CA HIS A 105 18.76 -5.70 -9.39
C HIS A 105 19.32 -4.40 -9.98
N PHE A 106 18.44 -3.47 -10.31
CA PHE A 106 18.82 -2.16 -10.82
C PHE A 106 19.04 -1.18 -9.67
N SER A 107 19.94 -0.25 -9.88
CA SER A 107 20.08 0.93 -9.03
C SER A 107 20.49 2.13 -9.84
N MET A 108 20.00 3.30 -9.48
CA MET A 108 20.33 4.55 -10.16
C MET A 108 21.76 4.99 -9.81
N LYS A 109 22.58 5.37 -10.81
CA LYS A 109 23.99 5.74 -10.56
C LYS A 109 24.12 6.97 -9.66
N SER A 110 23.30 7.99 -9.88
CA SER A 110 23.31 9.25 -9.12
C SER A 110 22.65 9.13 -7.73
N ALA A 111 21.82 8.11 -7.52
CA ALA A 111 21.12 7.85 -6.27
C ALA A 111 21.04 6.33 -6.04
N PRO A 112 22.13 5.69 -5.58
CA PRO A 112 22.21 4.22 -5.49
C PRO A 112 21.23 3.58 -4.53
N TRP A 113 20.55 4.38 -3.71
CA TRP A 113 19.42 3.99 -2.88
C TRP A 113 18.08 3.91 -3.63
N MET A 114 18.00 4.40 -4.87
CA MET A 114 16.84 4.14 -5.73
C MET A 114 17.08 2.83 -6.46
N VAL A 115 16.34 1.81 -6.04
CA VAL A 115 16.56 0.42 -6.49
C VAL A 115 15.30 -0.17 -7.12
N GLY A 116 15.47 -1.16 -8.00
CA GLY A 116 14.32 -1.81 -8.64
C GLY A 116 14.62 -3.23 -9.10
N ASN A 117 13.59 -4.07 -9.02
CA ASN A 117 13.49 -5.35 -9.71
C ASN A 117 12.25 -5.25 -10.59
N ILE A 118 12.41 -5.35 -11.89
CA ILE A 118 11.31 -5.32 -12.85
C ILE A 118 10.82 -6.74 -13.13
N ASP A 119 9.53 -6.90 -13.38
CA ASP A 119 8.97 -8.22 -13.65
C ASP A 119 9.50 -8.77 -14.97
N ARG A 120 9.43 -7.98 -16.05
CA ARG A 120 10.02 -8.33 -17.36
C ARG A 120 10.64 -7.10 -18.03
N ALA A 121 11.65 -7.36 -18.82
CA ALA A 121 12.11 -6.40 -19.82
C ALA A 121 11.40 -6.66 -21.15
N ILE A 122 10.96 -5.62 -21.82
CA ILE A 122 10.41 -5.66 -23.17
C ILE A 122 11.56 -5.69 -24.17
N ILE A 123 11.44 -6.51 -25.20
CA ILE A 123 12.43 -6.70 -26.26
C ILE A 123 11.80 -6.28 -27.58
N MET A 124 12.44 -5.32 -28.26
CA MET A 124 12.15 -4.94 -29.63
C MET A 124 13.47 -5.01 -30.43
N ASP A 125 13.43 -5.57 -31.63
CA ASP A 125 14.61 -5.76 -32.50
C ASP A 125 15.80 -6.42 -31.78
N GLY A 126 15.53 -7.39 -30.92
CA GLY A 126 16.53 -8.12 -30.16
C GLY A 126 17.17 -7.35 -29.00
N LYS A 127 16.72 -6.13 -28.72
CA LYS A 127 17.24 -5.27 -27.64
C LYS A 127 16.19 -5.05 -26.55
N LYS A 128 16.65 -5.03 -25.29
CA LYS A 128 15.82 -4.62 -24.16
C LYS A 128 15.60 -3.11 -24.21
N CYS A 129 14.37 -2.67 -24.29
CA CYS A 129 14.01 -1.26 -24.50
C CYS A 129 12.94 -0.72 -23.55
N GLY A 130 12.26 -1.58 -22.80
CA GLY A 130 11.18 -1.16 -21.93
C GLY A 130 10.98 -2.06 -20.70
N VAL A 131 10.08 -1.63 -19.84
CA VAL A 131 9.62 -2.33 -18.64
C VAL A 131 8.21 -2.86 -18.88
N LEU A 132 7.95 -4.10 -18.51
CA LEU A 132 6.62 -4.63 -18.32
C LEU A 132 6.41 -4.90 -16.84
N GLU A 133 5.43 -4.24 -16.25
CA GLU A 133 4.94 -4.46 -14.89
C GLU A 133 3.65 -5.28 -14.97
N CYS A 134 3.58 -6.37 -14.22
CA CYS A 134 2.45 -7.29 -14.21
C CYS A 134 1.67 -7.18 -12.90
N LYS A 135 0.35 -7.03 -13.01
CA LYS A 135 -0.52 -6.91 -11.83
C LYS A 135 -1.73 -7.84 -11.94
N THR A 136 -2.23 -8.23 -10.77
CA THR A 136 -3.55 -8.83 -10.62
C THR A 136 -4.38 -7.95 -9.69
N SER A 137 -5.64 -7.75 -10.03
CA SER A 137 -6.58 -6.97 -9.23
C SER A 137 -7.90 -7.71 -9.07
N SER A 138 -8.62 -7.47 -7.98
CA SER A 138 -9.99 -8.00 -7.84
C SER A 138 -10.96 -7.19 -8.69
N ALA A 139 -12.06 -7.81 -9.13
CA ALA A 139 -13.12 -7.12 -9.85
C ALA A 139 -13.73 -5.92 -9.07
N TYR A 140 -13.67 -5.96 -7.74
CA TYR A 140 -14.11 -4.85 -6.89
C TYR A 140 -13.28 -3.56 -7.08
N ASN A 141 -12.06 -3.69 -7.60
CA ASN A 141 -11.14 -2.57 -7.78
C ASN A 141 -11.10 -2.06 -9.24
N ASP A 142 -11.99 -2.51 -10.12
CA ASP A 142 -12.07 -2.08 -11.53
C ASP A 142 -12.22 -0.56 -11.65
N HIS A 143 -13.05 0.05 -10.80
CA HIS A 143 -13.29 1.50 -10.73
C HIS A 143 -12.03 2.34 -10.42
N LYS A 144 -10.92 1.71 -10.02
CA LYS A 144 -9.64 2.39 -9.82
C LYS A 144 -8.84 2.56 -11.10
N PHE A 145 -9.33 2.00 -12.21
CA PHE A 145 -8.71 2.06 -13.52
C PHE A 145 -9.66 2.76 -14.49
N ASN A 146 -9.12 3.67 -15.29
CA ASN A 146 -9.85 4.18 -16.46
C ASN A 146 -9.71 3.16 -17.60
N LEU A 147 -10.69 2.30 -17.76
CA LEU A 147 -10.64 1.22 -18.73
C LEU A 147 -10.68 1.72 -20.19
N ASP A 148 -11.18 2.94 -20.42
CA ASP A 148 -11.18 3.57 -21.76
C ASP A 148 -9.77 3.97 -22.23
N ALA A 149 -8.83 4.15 -21.28
CA ALA A 149 -7.42 4.44 -21.59
C ALA A 149 -6.59 3.16 -21.79
N ALA A 150 -7.20 2.00 -21.72
CA ALA A 150 -6.53 0.71 -21.81
C ALA A 150 -6.80 0.00 -23.13
N TRP A 151 -5.87 -0.87 -23.50
CA TRP A 151 -6.09 -1.88 -24.51
C TRP A 151 -6.82 -3.09 -23.94
N TYR A 152 -7.77 -3.59 -24.72
CA TYR A 152 -8.47 -4.84 -24.44
C TYR A 152 -7.74 -6.00 -25.12
N ALA A 153 -7.60 -7.13 -24.44
CA ALA A 153 -6.91 -8.29 -25.00
C ALA A 153 -7.58 -8.90 -26.25
N ASN A 154 -8.82 -8.52 -26.54
CA ASN A 154 -9.59 -8.98 -27.71
C ASN A 154 -9.54 -8.00 -28.88
N ASP A 155 -8.83 -6.89 -28.77
CA ASP A 155 -8.64 -5.98 -29.90
C ASP A 155 -7.79 -6.69 -30.95
N GLU A 156 -8.27 -6.73 -32.19
CA GLU A 156 -7.71 -7.58 -33.27
C GLU A 156 -6.25 -7.27 -33.60
N PHE A 157 -5.79 -6.05 -33.28
CA PHE A 157 -4.38 -5.63 -33.51
C PHE A 157 -3.95 -4.63 -32.46
N PHE A 158 -2.93 -4.99 -31.69
CA PHE A 158 -2.20 -4.04 -30.86
C PHE A 158 -1.45 -3.07 -31.77
N ASP A 159 -1.82 -1.81 -31.72
CA ASP A 159 -1.13 -0.74 -32.43
C ASP A 159 -0.61 0.26 -31.40
N GLU A 160 0.69 0.29 -31.18
CA GLU A 160 1.35 1.18 -30.21
C GLU A 160 1.03 2.67 -30.44
N ASN A 161 0.70 3.05 -31.69
CA ASN A 161 0.35 4.43 -32.05
C ASN A 161 -1.13 4.76 -31.74
N LYS A 162 -1.98 3.77 -31.53
CA LYS A 162 -3.39 3.95 -31.18
C LYS A 162 -3.63 3.85 -29.68
N ASN A 163 -2.69 3.29 -28.94
CA ASN A 163 -2.75 3.28 -27.50
C ASN A 163 -2.74 4.70 -26.98
N GLY A 164 -3.82 5.10 -26.36
CA GLY A 164 -3.88 6.33 -25.60
C GLY A 164 -2.73 6.34 -24.60
N ILE A 165 -2.04 7.47 -24.51
CA ILE A 165 -1.03 7.66 -23.46
C ILE A 165 -1.75 7.64 -22.13
N THR A 166 -1.43 6.67 -21.29
CA THR A 166 -2.01 6.54 -19.94
C THR A 166 -1.56 7.72 -19.08
N ASP A 167 -2.51 8.51 -18.61
CA ASP A 167 -2.27 9.53 -17.61
C ASP A 167 -2.18 8.91 -16.20
N LYS A 168 -1.61 9.64 -15.26
CA LYS A 168 -1.51 9.20 -13.85
C LYS A 168 -2.85 9.01 -13.15
N SER A 169 -3.93 9.55 -13.72
CA SER A 169 -5.30 9.36 -13.23
C SER A 169 -5.98 8.11 -13.79
N ASP A 170 -5.42 7.48 -14.83
CA ASP A 170 -6.02 6.32 -15.50
C ASP A 170 -5.78 5.00 -14.77
N ILE A 171 -4.76 4.97 -13.92
CA ILE A 171 -4.40 3.79 -13.13
C ILE A 171 -4.16 4.19 -11.67
N PRO A 172 -4.22 3.25 -10.72
CA PRO A 172 -3.87 3.54 -9.33
C PRO A 172 -2.52 4.24 -9.23
N LEU A 173 -2.47 5.37 -8.54
CA LEU A 173 -1.27 6.21 -8.43
C LEU A 173 -0.04 5.43 -7.95
N ASN A 174 -0.25 4.44 -7.08
CA ASN A 174 0.81 3.53 -6.64
C ASN A 174 1.50 2.81 -7.80
N TYR A 175 0.73 2.34 -8.79
CA TYR A 175 1.27 1.63 -9.96
C TYR A 175 1.93 2.60 -10.94
N TYR A 176 1.32 3.79 -11.12
CA TYR A 176 1.93 4.83 -11.93
C TYR A 176 3.32 5.23 -11.41
N LEU A 177 3.41 5.55 -10.12
CA LEU A 177 4.68 5.92 -9.48
C LEU A 177 5.71 4.78 -9.53
N GLN A 178 5.27 3.53 -9.40
CA GLN A 178 6.13 2.36 -9.57
C GLN A 178 6.69 2.26 -10.98
N CYS A 179 5.87 2.47 -12.02
CA CYS A 179 6.31 2.47 -13.42
C CYS A 179 7.33 3.59 -13.68
N GLN A 180 7.06 4.82 -13.22
CA GLN A 180 7.99 5.93 -13.34
C GLN A 180 9.33 5.61 -12.68
N HIS A 181 9.31 5.09 -11.47
CA HIS A 181 10.52 4.70 -10.74
C HIS A 181 11.32 3.62 -11.49
N TYR A 182 10.65 2.62 -12.05
CA TYR A 182 11.34 1.58 -12.81
C TYR A 182 12.01 2.11 -14.08
N MET A 183 11.36 3.04 -14.78
CA MET A 183 11.99 3.72 -15.91
C MET A 183 13.24 4.51 -15.48
N MET A 184 13.19 5.20 -14.35
CA MET A 184 14.34 5.92 -13.79
C MET A 184 15.52 5.01 -13.47
N VAL A 185 15.30 3.89 -12.79
CA VAL A 185 16.41 3.01 -12.36
C VAL A 185 16.95 2.13 -13.46
N THR A 186 16.15 1.85 -14.50
CA THR A 186 16.58 1.07 -15.67
C THR A 186 17.19 1.93 -16.77
N GLY A 187 16.79 3.20 -16.84
CA GLY A 187 17.09 4.09 -17.95
C GLY A 187 16.23 3.84 -19.19
N PHE A 188 15.17 3.03 -19.09
CA PHE A 188 14.17 2.85 -20.15
C PHE A 188 13.14 3.98 -20.08
N HIS A 189 12.61 4.40 -21.24
CA HIS A 189 11.58 5.44 -21.34
C HIS A 189 10.23 4.88 -21.77
N MET A 190 10.09 3.56 -21.80
CA MET A 190 8.86 2.83 -22.12
C MET A 190 8.50 1.92 -20.95
N CYS A 191 7.25 1.98 -20.52
CA CYS A 191 6.70 1.06 -19.52
C CYS A 191 5.27 0.68 -19.89
N TYR A 192 4.97 -0.60 -19.86
CA TYR A 192 3.60 -1.11 -19.93
C TYR A 192 3.22 -1.72 -18.59
N LEU A 193 2.01 -1.38 -18.15
CA LEU A 193 1.34 -2.05 -17.04
C LEU A 193 0.31 -3.02 -17.63
N ALA A 194 0.53 -4.31 -17.44
CA ALA A 194 -0.45 -5.34 -17.77
C ALA A 194 -1.17 -5.80 -16.51
N VAL A 195 -2.51 -5.77 -16.51
CA VAL A 195 -3.30 -6.12 -15.35
C VAL A 195 -4.41 -7.10 -15.69
N LEU A 196 -4.52 -8.17 -14.88
CA LEU A 196 -5.64 -9.12 -14.91
C LEU A 196 -6.61 -8.77 -13.77
N ILE A 197 -7.78 -8.25 -14.13
CA ILE A 197 -8.81 -7.80 -13.19
C ILE A 197 -9.88 -8.90 -13.06
N GLY A 198 -10.21 -9.29 -11.84
CA GLY A 198 -11.23 -10.29 -11.56
C GLY A 198 -10.92 -11.70 -12.09
N GLY A 199 -9.74 -11.91 -12.67
CA GLY A 199 -9.30 -13.18 -13.25
C GLY A 199 -9.73 -13.41 -14.69
N ASN A 200 -10.46 -12.48 -15.33
CA ASN A 200 -11.01 -12.62 -16.67
C ASN A 200 -11.02 -11.34 -17.52
N ASP A 201 -10.72 -10.18 -16.95
CA ASP A 201 -10.59 -8.93 -17.69
C ASP A 201 -9.10 -8.52 -17.74
N TYR A 202 -8.49 -8.63 -18.92
CA TYR A 202 -7.08 -8.34 -19.14
C TYR A 202 -6.93 -7.00 -19.84
N ARG A 203 -6.15 -6.10 -19.24
CA ARG A 203 -5.92 -4.74 -19.71
C ARG A 203 -4.44 -4.40 -19.79
N ILE A 204 -4.07 -3.60 -20.76
CA ILE A 204 -2.72 -3.08 -20.98
C ILE A 204 -2.77 -1.55 -20.98
N PHE A 205 -1.91 -0.93 -20.18
CA PHE A 205 -1.74 0.53 -20.11
C PHE A 205 -0.34 0.91 -20.55
N ASN A 206 -0.23 1.84 -21.49
CA ASN A 206 1.04 2.41 -21.91
C ASN A 206 1.38 3.62 -21.03
N VAL A 207 2.36 3.48 -20.16
CA VAL A 207 2.78 4.49 -19.19
C VAL A 207 4.04 5.19 -19.69
N PRO A 208 3.93 6.41 -20.25
CA PRO A 208 5.09 7.15 -20.75
C PRO A 208 5.94 7.68 -19.59
N PHE A 209 7.23 7.88 -19.85
CA PHE A 209 8.10 8.54 -18.89
C PHE A 209 7.74 10.01 -18.73
N ASN A 210 7.57 10.46 -17.50
CA ASN A 210 7.26 11.85 -17.15
C ASN A 210 8.43 12.45 -16.34
N GLU A 211 9.16 13.38 -16.93
CA GLU A 211 10.31 13.99 -16.28
C GLU A 211 9.97 14.79 -15.01
N THR A 212 8.80 15.42 -14.98
CA THR A 212 8.37 16.22 -13.81
C THR A 212 8.09 15.31 -12.63
N ASP A 213 7.31 14.25 -12.85
CA ASP A 213 6.99 13.27 -11.83
C ASP A 213 8.26 12.50 -11.40
N ALA A 214 9.16 12.18 -12.34
CA ALA A 214 10.45 11.57 -12.05
C ALA A 214 11.34 12.44 -11.14
N LYS A 215 11.38 13.76 -11.36
CA LYS A 215 12.08 14.70 -10.48
C LYS A 215 11.47 14.75 -9.07
N TYR A 216 10.15 14.70 -8.98
CA TYR A 216 9.45 14.65 -7.70
C TYR A 216 9.74 13.34 -6.94
N ILE A 217 9.67 12.19 -7.62
CA ILE A 217 10.03 10.88 -7.06
C ILE A 217 11.48 10.88 -6.59
N TYR A 218 12.41 11.38 -7.42
CA TYR A 218 13.82 11.48 -7.08
C TYR A 218 14.04 12.27 -5.79
N ALA A 219 13.45 13.46 -5.70
CA ALA A 219 13.63 14.35 -4.57
C ALA A 219 13.08 13.72 -3.27
N GLY A 220 11.82 13.25 -3.30
CA GLY A 220 11.19 12.68 -2.11
C GLY A 220 11.80 11.37 -1.65
N CYS A 221 12.11 10.44 -2.57
CA CYS A 221 12.77 9.19 -2.22
C CYS A 221 14.21 9.41 -1.72
N SER A 222 14.93 10.40 -2.27
CA SER A 222 16.28 10.71 -1.80
C SER A 222 16.26 11.42 -0.44
N GLU A 223 15.34 12.34 -0.21
CA GLU A 223 15.16 12.96 1.10
C GLU A 223 14.81 11.92 2.16
N PHE A 224 13.84 11.06 1.87
CA PHE A 224 13.48 9.96 2.76
C PHE A 224 14.69 9.08 3.08
N TRP A 225 15.43 8.64 2.07
CA TRP A 225 16.56 7.76 2.30
C TRP A 225 17.67 8.44 3.10
N CYS A 226 18.05 9.65 2.71
CA CYS A 226 19.14 10.36 3.35
C CYS A 226 18.80 10.79 4.78
N ARG A 227 17.69 11.47 4.96
CA ARG A 227 17.29 12.02 6.24
C ARG A 227 16.73 10.94 7.19
N ASN A 228 15.77 10.15 6.69
CA ASN A 228 15.10 9.21 7.57
C ASN A 228 15.91 7.93 7.78
N VAL A 229 16.46 7.32 6.70
CA VAL A 229 17.15 6.04 6.83
C VAL A 229 18.61 6.19 7.24
N LEU A 230 19.39 7.09 6.60
CA LEU A 230 20.82 7.22 6.87
C LEU A 230 21.13 8.07 8.10
N ASP A 231 20.39 9.14 8.33
CA ASP A 231 20.55 9.97 9.53
C ASP A 231 19.72 9.46 10.71
N GLY A 232 18.84 8.47 10.49
CA GLY A 232 18.05 7.84 11.54
C GLY A 232 16.91 8.69 12.11
N ILE A 233 16.48 9.73 11.40
CA ILE A 233 15.41 10.61 11.81
C ILE A 233 14.07 10.00 11.35
N PRO A 234 13.18 9.55 12.25
CA PRO A 234 11.91 8.97 11.85
C PRO A 234 11.09 9.93 10.98
N PRO A 235 10.35 9.45 9.97
CA PRO A 235 9.32 10.25 9.32
C PRO A 235 8.25 10.71 10.32
N GLU A 236 7.60 11.83 10.04
CA GLU A 236 6.47 12.28 10.86
C GLU A 236 5.35 11.23 10.84
N PRO A 237 4.73 10.95 11.98
CA PRO A 237 3.68 9.96 12.07
C PRO A 237 2.43 10.42 11.32
N THR A 238 1.98 9.61 10.36
CA THR A 238 0.78 9.87 9.56
C THR A 238 -0.46 9.16 10.12
N SER A 239 -0.30 8.23 11.06
CA SER A 239 -1.41 7.60 11.77
C SER A 239 -1.07 7.31 13.24
N ALA A 240 -2.10 7.50 14.11
CA ALA A 240 -1.95 7.29 15.55
C ALA A 240 -1.65 5.83 15.94
N ASP A 241 -2.16 4.86 15.18
CA ASP A 241 -2.04 3.43 15.53
C ASP A 241 -0.60 2.91 15.47
N TYR A 242 0.18 3.53 14.68
CA TYR A 242 1.52 3.25 14.44
C TYR A 242 2.51 3.83 15.49
N VAL A 243 2.23 5.03 15.98
CA VAL A 243 2.99 5.65 17.07
C VAL A 243 2.87 4.80 18.34
N LYS A 244 1.71 4.18 18.57
CA LYS A 244 1.45 3.31 19.73
C LYS A 244 2.36 2.08 19.78
N THR A 245 2.75 1.54 18.62
CA THR A 245 3.63 0.36 18.56
C THR A 245 5.12 0.71 18.66
N PHE A 246 5.47 1.95 18.40
CA PHE A 246 6.85 2.41 18.39
C PHE A 246 7.35 2.84 19.77
N PHE A 247 6.55 3.61 20.49
CA PHE A 247 6.93 4.07 21.83
C PHE A 247 6.51 3.03 22.86
N GLN A 248 7.48 2.33 23.44
CA GLN A 248 7.23 1.49 24.58
C GLN A 248 6.69 2.32 25.75
N ASN A 249 5.75 1.75 26.50
CA ASN A 249 5.22 2.42 27.68
C ASN A 249 6.27 2.28 28.82
N ASP A 250 6.96 3.37 29.10
CA ASP A 250 7.94 3.43 30.22
C ASP A 250 7.34 4.06 31.48
N GLU A 251 6.00 4.27 31.50
CA GLU A 251 5.25 4.88 32.62
C GLU A 251 5.70 6.31 33.00
N LYS A 252 6.59 6.93 32.23
CA LYS A 252 7.02 8.30 32.47
C LYS A 252 5.98 9.32 32.00
N THR A 253 5.97 10.46 32.67
CA THR A 253 5.13 11.61 32.29
C THR A 253 5.93 12.54 31.42
N ALA A 254 5.45 12.80 30.18
CA ALA A 254 5.99 13.84 29.34
C ALA A 254 5.35 15.19 29.69
N VAL A 255 6.16 16.25 29.70
CA VAL A 255 5.68 17.62 29.93
C VAL A 255 5.38 18.23 28.55
N ALA A 256 4.15 18.71 28.37
CA ALA A 256 3.73 19.37 27.13
C ALA A 256 4.33 20.78 27.06
N ASP A 257 4.84 21.14 25.88
CA ASP A 257 5.15 22.53 25.51
C ASP A 257 3.91 23.25 24.94
N SER A 258 4.07 24.50 24.54
CA SER A 258 2.99 25.32 23.97
C SER A 258 2.45 24.74 22.66
N GLU A 259 3.32 24.18 21.82
CA GLU A 259 2.93 23.58 20.54
C GLU A 259 2.10 22.31 20.77
N THR A 260 2.54 21.45 21.69
CA THR A 260 1.78 20.24 22.08
C THR A 260 0.42 20.61 22.66
N LEU A 261 0.32 21.71 23.44
CA LEU A 261 -0.96 22.17 23.98
C LEU A 261 -1.92 22.62 22.87
N GLU A 262 -1.43 23.30 21.83
CA GLU A 262 -2.24 23.68 20.66
C GLU A 262 -2.74 22.44 19.90
N ILE A 263 -1.92 21.42 19.74
CA ILE A 263 -2.34 20.15 19.14
C ILE A 263 -3.47 19.50 19.95
N VAL A 264 -3.37 19.52 21.28
CA VAL A 264 -4.43 18.98 22.17
C VAL A 264 -5.73 19.74 22.01
N ARG A 265 -5.67 21.09 21.90
CA ARG A 265 -6.87 21.92 21.67
C ARG A 265 -7.52 21.58 20.33
N ALA A 266 -6.75 21.59 19.25
CA ALA A 266 -7.22 21.24 17.92
C ALA A 266 -7.85 19.84 17.87
N TYR A 267 -7.25 18.87 18.54
CA TYR A 267 -7.79 17.51 18.66
C TYR A 267 -9.16 17.49 19.36
N ASN A 268 -9.32 18.24 20.44
CA ASN A 268 -10.58 18.34 21.15
C ASN A 268 -11.68 19.02 20.32
N ASP A 269 -11.33 20.09 19.58
CA ASP A 269 -12.26 20.79 18.69
C ASP A 269 -12.76 19.87 17.56
N ILE A 270 -11.87 19.10 16.96
CA ILE A 270 -12.25 18.13 15.93
C ILE A 270 -13.17 17.04 16.51
N ASN A 271 -12.88 16.54 17.69
CA ASN A 271 -13.75 15.54 18.35
C ASN A 271 -15.15 16.09 18.65
N ALA A 272 -15.25 17.36 19.06
CA ALA A 272 -16.53 18.02 19.25
C ALA A 272 -17.32 18.11 17.93
N GLN A 273 -16.66 18.49 16.82
CA GLN A 273 -17.28 18.52 15.49
C GLN A 273 -17.73 17.11 15.03
N ILE A 274 -16.91 16.07 15.23
CA ILE A 274 -17.27 14.68 14.92
C ILE A 274 -18.53 14.26 15.71
N SER A 275 -18.61 14.62 16.99
CA SER A 275 -19.79 14.30 17.83
C SER A 275 -21.06 14.95 17.30
N VAL A 276 -20.99 16.19 16.82
CA VAL A 276 -22.13 16.86 16.18
C VAL A 276 -22.53 16.21 14.87
N LEU A 277 -21.55 15.88 14.02
CA LEU A 277 -21.78 15.21 12.73
C LEU A 277 -22.34 13.81 12.92
N ASP A 278 -21.89 13.05 13.92
CA ASP A 278 -22.42 11.73 14.24
C ASP A 278 -23.90 11.79 14.67
N LYS A 279 -24.29 12.78 15.47
CA LYS A 279 -25.70 13.00 15.80
C LYS A 279 -26.55 13.30 14.56
N GLN A 280 -26.07 14.17 13.69
CA GLN A 280 -26.76 14.49 12.43
C GLN A 280 -26.89 13.25 11.53
N LYS A 281 -25.82 12.47 11.43
CA LYS A 281 -25.83 11.20 10.69
C LYS A 281 -26.86 10.21 11.25
N ASP A 282 -26.95 10.09 12.57
CA ASP A 282 -27.90 9.18 13.23
C ASP A 282 -29.36 9.66 13.04
N GLU A 283 -29.61 10.98 13.05
CA GLU A 283 -30.91 11.54 12.69
C GLU A 283 -31.31 11.22 11.24
N LEU A 284 -30.37 11.41 10.28
CA LEU A 284 -30.61 11.08 8.86
C LEU A 284 -30.82 9.57 8.67
N LYS A 285 -30.02 8.75 9.36
CA LYS A 285 -30.19 7.30 9.35
C LYS A 285 -31.56 6.88 9.87
N SER A 286 -32.06 7.48 10.94
CA SER A 286 -33.40 7.23 11.47
C SER A 286 -34.50 7.59 10.46
N LYS A 287 -34.37 8.73 9.76
CA LYS A 287 -35.29 9.12 8.69
C LYS A 287 -35.28 8.14 7.53
N LEU A 288 -34.08 7.65 7.12
CA LEU A 288 -33.97 6.64 6.07
C LEU A 288 -34.60 5.29 6.47
N ILE A 289 -34.37 4.84 7.70
CA ILE A 289 -35.01 3.61 8.22
C ILE A 289 -36.53 3.76 8.22
N THR A 290 -37.03 4.92 8.65
CA THR A 290 -38.48 5.21 8.62
C THR A 290 -39.05 5.20 7.18
N ALA A 291 -38.32 5.77 6.22
CA ALA A 291 -38.71 5.77 4.81
C ALA A 291 -38.70 4.37 4.17
N ILE A 292 -37.79 3.51 4.61
CA ILE A 292 -37.75 2.10 4.16
C ILE A 292 -38.92 1.30 4.78
N GLY A 293 -39.27 1.59 6.04
CA GLY A 293 -40.33 0.90 6.75
C GLY A 293 -40.07 -0.61 6.86
N SER A 294 -41.06 -1.43 6.49
CA SER A 294 -40.95 -2.90 6.45
C SER A 294 -40.27 -3.45 5.18
N ALA A 295 -39.89 -2.60 4.22
CA ALA A 295 -39.25 -3.02 2.96
C ALA A 295 -37.78 -3.40 3.18
N ALA A 296 -37.24 -4.23 2.31
CA ALA A 296 -35.81 -4.60 2.35
C ALA A 296 -34.89 -3.54 1.67
N SER A 297 -35.45 -2.64 0.88
CA SER A 297 -34.69 -1.61 0.18
C SER A 297 -35.53 -0.40 -0.22
N LEU A 298 -34.85 0.74 -0.37
CA LEU A 298 -35.37 1.99 -0.93
C LEU A 298 -34.84 2.13 -2.36
N VAL A 299 -35.72 2.46 -3.30
CA VAL A 299 -35.38 2.61 -4.72
C VAL A 299 -35.97 3.90 -5.30
N LEU A 300 -35.35 4.45 -6.33
CA LEU A 300 -35.92 5.51 -7.16
C LEU A 300 -37.04 4.95 -8.12
N PRO A 301 -37.87 5.80 -8.71
CA PRO A 301 -38.88 5.35 -9.68
C PRO A 301 -38.31 4.60 -10.89
N ASN A 302 -37.05 4.86 -11.26
CA ASN A 302 -36.35 4.16 -12.33
C ASN A 302 -35.74 2.80 -11.89
N GLY A 303 -36.01 2.35 -10.67
CA GLY A 303 -35.49 1.09 -10.11
C GLY A 303 -34.09 1.16 -9.49
N GLN A 304 -33.42 2.29 -9.57
CA GLN A 304 -32.09 2.46 -8.97
C GLN A 304 -32.16 2.34 -7.44
N LYS A 305 -31.37 1.43 -6.89
CA LYS A 305 -31.32 1.19 -5.44
C LYS A 305 -30.55 2.29 -4.72
N LEU A 306 -31.17 2.88 -3.70
CA LEU A 306 -30.59 3.94 -2.85
C LEU A 306 -30.08 3.41 -1.52
N ALA A 307 -30.82 2.52 -0.87
CA ALA A 307 -30.46 1.97 0.42
C ALA A 307 -31.04 0.56 0.63
N THR A 308 -30.42 -0.21 1.52
CA THR A 308 -30.92 -1.54 1.94
C THR A 308 -30.97 -1.63 3.45
N LEU A 309 -32.01 -2.25 3.97
CA LEU A 309 -32.15 -2.59 5.39
C LEU A 309 -32.29 -4.11 5.50
N LYS A 310 -31.21 -4.78 5.93
CA LYS A 310 -31.19 -6.25 6.09
C LYS A 310 -31.24 -6.60 7.57
N ALA A 311 -32.10 -7.53 7.93
CA ALA A 311 -32.03 -8.19 9.22
C ALA A 311 -30.78 -9.11 9.22
N SER A 312 -29.93 -8.99 10.23
CA SER A 312 -28.85 -9.93 10.48
C SER A 312 -29.12 -10.63 11.80
N ASN A 313 -29.31 -11.93 11.74
CA ASN A 313 -29.37 -12.75 12.96
C ASN A 313 -27.93 -13.07 13.37
N ARG A 314 -27.51 -12.55 14.51
CA ARG A 314 -26.29 -13.02 15.19
C ARG A 314 -26.70 -13.99 16.28
N SER A 315 -26.19 -15.24 16.18
CA SER A 315 -26.28 -16.17 17.30
C SER A 315 -25.16 -15.82 18.28
N THR A 316 -25.53 -15.48 19.50
CA THR A 316 -24.62 -15.32 20.64
C THR A 316 -24.92 -16.44 21.61
N VAL A 317 -23.88 -16.95 22.26
CA VAL A 317 -24.07 -17.89 23.36
C VAL A 317 -24.60 -17.07 24.56
N ASP A 318 -25.75 -17.46 25.07
CA ASP A 318 -26.32 -16.85 26.26
C ASP A 318 -25.72 -17.50 27.52
N VAL A 319 -24.62 -16.89 27.97
CA VAL A 319 -23.88 -17.39 29.14
C VAL A 319 -24.67 -17.21 30.44
N ASP A 320 -25.61 -16.28 30.46
CA ASP A 320 -26.46 -16.01 31.65
C ASP A 320 -27.56 -17.05 31.81
N ALA A 321 -27.96 -17.70 30.72
CA ALA A 321 -28.92 -18.80 30.74
C ALA A 321 -28.31 -20.16 31.15
N MET A 322 -26.98 -20.26 31.26
CA MET A 322 -26.26 -21.47 31.65
C MET A 322 -26.35 -21.75 33.14
N ASP A 323 -26.49 -23.00 33.51
CA ASP A 323 -26.26 -23.44 34.87
C ASP A 323 -24.76 -23.41 35.24
N GLU A 324 -24.43 -23.73 36.49
CA GLU A 324 -23.07 -23.61 37.03
C GLU A 324 -22.10 -24.63 36.36
N GLN A 325 -22.56 -25.81 36.00
CA GLN A 325 -21.77 -26.84 35.33
C GLN A 325 -21.55 -26.51 33.86
N GLU A 326 -22.58 -26.06 33.16
CA GLU A 326 -22.49 -25.62 31.76
C GLU A 326 -21.58 -24.42 31.64
N ARG A 327 -21.65 -23.45 32.55
CA ARG A 327 -20.78 -22.27 32.59
C ARG A 327 -19.31 -22.63 32.85
N GLN A 328 -19.06 -23.63 33.70
CA GLN A 328 -17.72 -24.11 33.93
C GLN A 328 -17.10 -24.75 32.67
N ILE A 329 -17.87 -25.65 32.01
CA ILE A 329 -17.42 -26.26 30.73
C ILE A 329 -17.19 -25.21 29.66
N TYR A 330 -18.06 -24.22 29.51
CA TYR A 330 -17.92 -23.13 28.59
C TYR A 330 -16.61 -22.34 28.86
N ASN A 331 -16.34 -21.98 30.10
CA ASN A 331 -15.16 -21.25 30.51
C ASN A 331 -13.87 -22.06 30.28
N GLU A 332 -13.87 -23.36 30.50
CA GLU A 332 -12.77 -24.26 30.23
C GLU A 332 -12.47 -24.31 28.71
N LEU A 333 -13.50 -24.46 27.87
CA LEU A 333 -13.38 -24.44 26.43
C LEU A 333 -12.87 -23.11 25.91
N VAL A 334 -13.44 -21.98 26.37
CA VAL A 334 -12.98 -20.64 26.00
C VAL A 334 -11.52 -20.44 26.42
N SER A 335 -11.14 -20.86 27.63
CA SER A 335 -9.76 -20.76 28.11
C SER A 335 -8.79 -21.60 27.30
N ALA A 336 -9.17 -22.83 26.94
CA ALA A 336 -8.34 -23.77 26.18
C ALA A 336 -8.09 -23.31 24.74
N TYR A 337 -9.07 -22.62 24.12
CA TYR A 337 -9.00 -22.18 22.72
C TYR A 337 -8.78 -20.65 22.56
N THR A 338 -8.68 -19.90 23.65
CA THR A 338 -8.36 -18.47 23.60
C THR A 338 -6.85 -18.30 23.46
N VAL A 339 -6.40 -17.97 22.26
CA VAL A 339 -5.02 -17.52 22.04
C VAL A 339 -4.92 -16.06 22.50
N LYS A 340 -4.27 -15.82 23.65
CA LYS A 340 -3.86 -14.46 24.04
C LYS A 340 -2.80 -13.98 23.05
N LYS A 341 -3.22 -13.29 22.00
CA LYS A 341 -2.28 -12.43 21.27
C LYS A 341 -1.92 -11.29 22.19
N LEU A 342 -0.70 -11.31 22.70
CA LEU A 342 -0.09 -10.15 23.36
C LEU A 342 0.03 -9.03 22.32
N SER A 343 -1.02 -8.25 22.15
CA SER A 343 -0.94 -6.95 21.51
C SER A 343 -0.99 -5.92 22.63
N GLU A 344 0.15 -5.34 22.95
CA GLU A 344 0.16 -4.14 23.77
C GLU A 344 -0.51 -3.01 22.97
N SER A 345 -1.77 -2.74 23.25
CA SER A 345 -2.46 -1.60 22.64
C SER A 345 -2.43 -0.43 23.62
N ARG A 346 -1.77 0.66 23.23
CA ARG A 346 -1.82 1.93 23.96
C ARG A 346 -3.02 2.74 23.45
N THR A 347 -3.91 3.14 24.35
CA THR A 347 -5.08 3.97 24.00
C THR A 347 -4.82 5.41 24.40
N LEU A 348 -4.89 6.33 23.44
CA LEU A 348 -4.83 7.77 23.70
C LEU A 348 -6.13 8.22 24.36
N ARG A 349 -6.05 8.87 25.52
CA ARG A 349 -7.17 9.57 26.18
C ARG A 349 -6.76 11.02 26.42
N VAL A 350 -7.42 11.95 25.76
CA VAL A 350 -7.23 13.39 25.99
C VAL A 350 -8.22 13.82 27.06
N THR A 351 -7.70 14.28 28.20
CA THR A 351 -8.51 14.69 29.37
C THR A 351 -8.48 16.21 29.60
N TYR A 352 -7.68 16.94 28.82
CA TYR A 352 -7.61 18.40 28.94
C TYR A 352 -8.96 19.03 28.57
N LYS A 353 -9.47 19.84 29.49
CA LYS A 353 -10.63 20.74 29.28
C LYS A 353 -10.19 22.15 29.63
N GLU A 354 -10.38 23.08 28.73
CA GLU A 354 -10.24 24.49 29.06
C GLU A 354 -11.29 24.87 30.10
N LYS A 355 -10.88 25.58 31.17
CA LYS A 355 -11.77 26.06 32.23
C LYS A 355 -12.47 27.32 31.78
#